data_597ffe45f38d35d89c8fe10bb8f10f96
#
_entry.id   597ffe45f38d35d89c8fe10bb8f10f96
#
_cell.length_a   1.000
_cell.length_b   1.000
_cell.length_c   1.000
_cell.angle_alpha   90.00
_cell.angle_beta   90.00
_cell.angle_gamma   90.00
#
_symmetry.space_group_name_H-M   'P 1'
#
loop_
_entity.id
_entity.type
_entity.pdbx_description
1 polymer ?
#
loop_
_entity_poly.entity_id
_entity_poly.type
_entity_poly.pdbx_seq_one_letter_code
_entity_poly.pdbx_strand_id
1 'polypeptide(L)'
;RSAQGLAWLSGPAYAGLNGDWAQTPDDAKRLELLGAPVMEVVGNVKFDAQPNPVLLAQALLWSKNFTRPVVLLASSREGEEDLWLDALQALKENPVDGQEHVHAVHWLVVPRHPQRFDEVAQAIQSRGWKLSRRSEWIDGPDQIGEANVDTVWLGDSMGEMSLYFGLADVALLGGSFMSLGGQNLIEATACGCPVIMGPHTFNFAEAAELALQADAAIRVEDMAQAVTSALQLVCSGPDENSYVSACLAFTQKNKGATQRTVQALKPYLQD
;
A
#
# COMPACT_ATOMS: atom_id res chain seq x y z
N ARG A 1 14.50 19.71 0.88
CA ARG A 1 15.97 19.99 0.97
C ARG A 1 16.46 20.94 -0.12
N SER A 2 15.95 20.88 -1.35
CA SER A 2 16.39 21.77 -2.44
C SER A 2 15.97 23.24 -2.25
N ALA A 3 14.78 23.53 -1.70
CA ALA A 3 14.34 24.90 -1.46
C ALA A 3 15.16 25.63 -0.39
N GLN A 4 15.59 24.93 0.65
CA GLN A 4 16.47 25.49 1.69
C GLN A 4 17.88 25.85 1.16
N GLY A 5 18.41 25.08 0.20
CA GLY A 5 19.68 25.37 -0.45
C GLY A 5 19.65 26.62 -1.34
N LEU A 6 18.45 27.10 -1.73
CA LEU A 6 18.21 28.26 -2.56
C LEU A 6 17.27 29.28 -1.85
N ALA A 7 17.36 29.39 -0.52
CA ALA A 7 16.46 30.23 0.29
C ALA A 7 16.46 31.71 -0.17
N TRP A 8 17.58 32.22 -0.69
CA TRP A 8 17.64 33.59 -1.26
C TRP A 8 16.76 33.79 -2.49
N LEU A 9 16.51 32.71 -3.25
CA LEU A 9 15.64 32.73 -4.43
C LEU A 9 14.20 32.38 -4.08
N SER A 10 13.98 31.37 -3.24
CA SER A 10 12.65 30.88 -2.86
C SER A 10 11.98 31.70 -1.76
N GLY A 11 12.77 32.30 -0.85
CA GLY A 11 12.25 33.08 0.29
C GLY A 11 11.26 34.18 -0.08
N PRO A 12 11.54 35.04 -1.06
CA PRO A 12 10.58 36.07 -1.49
C PRO A 12 9.26 35.50 -2.01
N ALA A 13 9.29 34.32 -2.66
CA ALA A 13 8.08 33.66 -3.13
C ALA A 13 7.23 33.10 -1.97
N TYR A 14 7.87 32.49 -0.98
CA TYR A 14 7.17 31.99 0.22
C TYR A 14 6.65 33.13 1.09
N ALA A 15 7.40 34.20 1.28
CA ALA A 15 6.97 35.38 2.01
C ALA A 15 5.82 36.15 1.34
N GLY A 16 5.65 35.99 0.02
CA GLY A 16 4.55 36.60 -0.75
C GLY A 16 3.23 35.82 -0.68
N LEU A 17 3.17 34.67 0.00
CA LEU A 17 1.92 33.92 0.17
C LEU A 17 1.00 34.63 1.17
N ASN A 18 -0.31 34.60 0.94
CA ASN A 18 -1.32 35.12 1.86
C ASN A 18 -1.58 34.21 3.06
N GLY A 19 -1.23 32.94 2.93
CA GLY A 19 -1.35 31.93 3.97
C GLY A 19 -0.86 30.57 3.47
N ASP A 20 -0.44 29.73 4.39
CA ASP A 20 -0.04 28.36 4.16
C ASP A 20 -0.66 27.43 5.21
N TRP A 21 -1.16 26.28 4.78
CA TRP A 21 -1.77 25.26 5.64
C TRP A 21 -0.95 23.97 5.51
N ALA A 22 -0.09 23.77 6.49
CA ALA A 22 0.84 22.67 6.50
C ALA A 22 0.17 21.31 6.72
N GLN A 23 0.74 20.25 6.16
CA GLN A 23 0.27 18.88 6.40
C GLN A 23 0.71 18.37 7.77
N THR A 24 1.93 18.74 8.20
CA THR A 24 2.53 18.27 9.45
C THR A 24 3.19 19.41 10.22
N PRO A 25 3.42 19.24 11.54
CA PRO A 25 4.21 20.20 12.32
C PRO A 25 5.64 20.41 11.77
N ASP A 26 6.23 19.36 11.18
CA ASP A 26 7.56 19.46 10.59
C ASP A 26 7.55 20.17 9.23
N ASP A 27 6.49 20.03 8.44
CA ASP A 27 6.28 20.85 7.25
C ASP A 27 6.07 22.31 7.61
N ALA A 28 5.26 22.60 8.64
CA ALA A 28 5.05 23.94 9.16
C ALA A 28 6.39 24.61 9.48
N LYS A 29 7.23 23.96 10.29
CA LYS A 29 8.57 24.47 10.64
C LYS A 29 9.44 24.74 9.40
N ARG A 30 9.41 23.82 8.41
CA ARG A 30 10.18 23.97 7.16
C ARG A 30 9.70 25.14 6.31
N LEU A 31 8.39 25.37 6.25
CA LEU A 31 7.76 26.48 5.53
C LEU A 31 8.03 27.81 6.22
N GLU A 32 7.93 27.87 7.55
CA GLU A 32 8.30 29.04 8.35
C GLU A 32 9.75 29.46 8.15
N LEU A 33 10.69 28.50 8.11
CA LEU A 33 12.10 28.76 7.83
C LEU A 33 12.35 29.34 6.42
N LEU A 34 11.43 29.13 5.49
CA LEU A 34 11.44 29.71 4.14
C LEU A 34 10.70 31.05 4.07
N GLY A 35 10.10 31.51 5.18
CA GLY A 35 9.36 32.75 5.27
C GLY A 35 7.87 32.66 4.91
N ALA A 36 7.31 31.45 4.76
CA ALA A 36 5.89 31.29 4.52
C ALA A 36 5.06 31.65 5.77
N PRO A 37 3.92 32.36 5.62
CA PRO A 37 2.98 32.63 6.70
C PRO A 37 2.14 31.38 7.00
N VAL A 38 2.68 30.45 7.81
CA VAL A 38 1.97 29.24 8.20
C VAL A 38 0.85 29.59 9.16
N MET A 39 -0.39 29.31 8.75
CA MET A 39 -1.60 29.65 9.50
C MET A 39 -2.00 28.51 10.45
N GLU A 40 -1.93 27.27 10.00
CA GLU A 40 -2.38 26.10 10.75
C GLU A 40 -1.81 24.81 10.17
N VAL A 41 -1.75 23.75 11.00
CA VAL A 41 -1.47 22.38 10.56
C VAL A 41 -2.81 21.65 10.38
N VAL A 42 -3.23 21.48 9.13
CA VAL A 42 -4.55 20.91 8.78
C VAL A 42 -4.54 19.40 8.52
N GLY A 43 -3.36 18.79 8.46
CA GLY A 43 -3.22 17.36 8.19
C GLY A 43 -3.14 17.04 6.68
N ASN A 44 -3.01 15.74 6.38
CA ASN A 44 -2.83 15.27 5.01
C ASN A 44 -4.17 14.77 4.45
N VAL A 45 -4.67 15.44 3.40
CA VAL A 45 -5.96 15.13 2.73
C VAL A 45 -6.01 13.70 2.14
N LYS A 46 -4.87 13.05 1.95
CA LYS A 46 -4.84 11.66 1.48
C LYS A 46 -5.50 10.68 2.46
N PHE A 47 -5.53 11.00 3.77
CA PHE A 47 -6.22 10.19 4.78
C PHE A 47 -7.75 10.25 4.69
N ASP A 48 -8.30 11.23 3.96
CA ASP A 48 -9.74 11.36 3.76
C ASP A 48 -10.24 10.55 2.56
N ALA A 49 -9.31 9.96 1.78
CA ALA A 49 -9.69 9.03 0.71
C ALA A 49 -10.47 7.86 1.29
N GLN A 50 -11.63 7.57 0.70
CA GLN A 50 -12.46 6.45 1.11
C GLN A 50 -12.35 5.32 0.09
N PRO A 51 -12.24 4.06 0.55
CA PRO A 51 -12.33 2.92 -0.33
C PRO A 51 -13.67 2.91 -1.07
N ASN A 52 -13.66 2.37 -2.29
CA ASN A 52 -14.90 2.19 -3.04
C ASN A 52 -15.77 1.10 -2.39
N PRO A 53 -16.96 1.45 -1.84
CA PRO A 53 -17.76 0.49 -1.08
C PRO A 53 -18.32 -0.66 -1.94
N VAL A 54 -18.53 -0.45 -3.23
CA VAL A 54 -18.99 -1.48 -4.16
C VAL A 54 -17.90 -2.52 -4.37
N LEU A 55 -16.65 -2.08 -4.59
CA LEU A 55 -15.51 -2.97 -4.77
C LEU A 55 -15.17 -3.73 -3.49
N LEU A 56 -15.30 -3.11 -2.31
CA LEU A 56 -15.14 -3.81 -1.03
C LEU A 56 -16.22 -4.86 -0.80
N ALA A 57 -17.48 -4.53 -1.12
CA ALA A 57 -18.57 -5.51 -1.01
C ALA A 57 -18.36 -6.71 -1.96
N GLN A 58 -17.84 -6.45 -3.15
CA GLN A 58 -17.47 -7.48 -4.12
C GLN A 58 -16.33 -8.36 -3.59
N ALA A 59 -15.29 -7.77 -3.02
CA ALA A 59 -14.19 -8.49 -2.39
C ALA A 59 -14.69 -9.42 -1.28
N LEU A 60 -15.53 -8.92 -0.37
CA LEU A 60 -16.14 -9.69 0.71
C LEU A 60 -17.05 -10.83 0.20
N LEU A 61 -17.69 -10.66 -0.96
CA LEU A 61 -18.47 -11.72 -1.56
C LEU A 61 -17.59 -12.84 -2.09
N TRP A 62 -16.50 -12.50 -2.79
CA TRP A 62 -15.60 -13.45 -3.39
C TRP A 62 -14.75 -14.19 -2.36
N SER A 63 -14.25 -13.50 -1.34
CA SER A 63 -13.40 -14.07 -0.29
C SER A 63 -14.08 -15.17 0.54
N LYS A 64 -15.43 -15.20 0.58
CA LYS A 64 -16.19 -16.28 1.26
C LYS A 64 -15.87 -17.69 0.73
N ASN A 65 -15.40 -17.78 -0.50
CA ASN A 65 -15.06 -19.05 -1.14
C ASN A 65 -13.58 -19.40 -1.01
N PHE A 66 -12.76 -18.51 -0.42
CA PHE A 66 -11.33 -18.75 -0.27
C PHE A 66 -11.07 -19.71 0.89
N THR A 67 -10.20 -20.68 0.65
CA THR A 67 -9.75 -21.65 1.67
C THR A 67 -8.40 -21.31 2.26
N ARG A 68 -7.73 -20.31 1.68
CA ARG A 68 -6.40 -19.86 2.07
C ARG A 68 -6.37 -18.33 2.09
N PRO A 69 -5.56 -17.71 2.98
CA PRO A 69 -5.39 -16.28 2.99
C PRO A 69 -4.72 -15.76 1.70
N VAL A 70 -4.87 -14.48 1.44
CA VAL A 70 -4.36 -13.80 0.24
C VAL A 70 -3.24 -12.82 0.61
N VAL A 71 -2.07 -13.01 0.01
CA VAL A 71 -0.95 -12.07 0.10
C VAL A 71 -0.86 -11.29 -1.21
N LEU A 72 -0.96 -9.96 -1.11
CA LEU A 72 -0.96 -9.04 -2.24
C LEU A 72 0.38 -8.32 -2.39
N LEU A 73 1.01 -8.37 -3.55
CA LEU A 73 2.03 -7.38 -3.93
C LEU A 73 1.33 -6.21 -4.62
N ALA A 74 1.14 -5.11 -3.87
CA ALA A 74 0.28 -3.99 -4.24
C ALA A 74 1.02 -2.91 -5.02
N SER A 75 0.57 -2.60 -6.23
CA SER A 75 1.13 -1.52 -7.08
C SER A 75 2.63 -1.68 -7.32
N SER A 76 3.05 -2.88 -7.68
CA SER A 76 4.45 -3.23 -7.94
C SER A 76 5.08 -2.39 -9.04
N ARG A 77 6.36 -2.18 -8.93
CA ARG A 77 7.18 -1.42 -9.87
C ARG A 77 8.23 -2.32 -10.50
N GLU A 78 8.80 -1.84 -11.60
CA GLU A 78 9.83 -2.54 -12.37
C GLU A 78 10.95 -3.08 -11.46
N GLY A 79 11.25 -4.36 -11.59
CA GLY A 79 12.22 -5.12 -10.79
C GLY A 79 11.69 -5.72 -9.50
N GLU A 80 10.59 -5.23 -8.94
CA GLU A 80 10.03 -5.78 -7.70
C GLU A 80 9.32 -7.11 -7.92
N GLU A 81 8.71 -7.29 -9.08
CA GLU A 81 8.06 -8.57 -9.44
C GLU A 81 9.08 -9.69 -9.61
N ASP A 82 10.27 -9.39 -10.14
CA ASP A 82 11.35 -10.37 -10.23
C ASP A 82 11.87 -10.75 -8.83
N LEU A 83 12.14 -9.77 -7.96
CA LEU A 83 12.54 -10.03 -6.57
C LEU A 83 11.50 -10.88 -5.82
N TRP A 84 10.21 -10.59 -6.05
CA TRP A 84 9.12 -11.31 -5.42
C TRP A 84 9.02 -12.75 -5.94
N LEU A 85 9.06 -12.95 -7.26
CA LEU A 85 9.01 -14.29 -7.85
C LEU A 85 10.23 -15.14 -7.47
N ASP A 86 11.40 -14.53 -7.35
CA ASP A 86 12.62 -15.20 -6.90
C ASP A 86 12.49 -15.61 -5.42
N ALA A 87 11.88 -14.77 -4.56
CA ALA A 87 11.60 -15.11 -3.18
C ALA A 87 10.60 -16.27 -3.06
N LEU A 88 9.53 -16.29 -3.88
CA LEU A 88 8.58 -17.41 -3.93
C LEU A 88 9.27 -18.71 -4.39
N GLN A 89 10.13 -18.62 -5.39
CA GLN A 89 10.86 -19.78 -5.91
C GLN A 89 11.83 -20.34 -4.84
N ALA A 90 12.53 -19.47 -4.13
CA ALA A 90 13.43 -19.87 -3.05
C ALA A 90 12.70 -20.62 -1.92
N LEU A 91 11.50 -20.17 -1.54
CA LEU A 91 10.65 -20.86 -0.56
C LEU A 91 10.12 -22.21 -1.07
N LYS A 92 9.84 -22.32 -2.37
CA LYS A 92 9.38 -23.57 -2.99
C LYS A 92 10.47 -24.62 -3.00
N GLU A 93 11.72 -24.21 -3.26
CA GLU A 93 12.88 -25.09 -3.34
C GLU A 93 13.45 -25.48 -1.99
N ASN A 94 13.34 -24.60 -1.01
CA ASN A 94 13.90 -24.80 0.33
C ASN A 94 12.80 -24.59 1.40
N PRO A 95 11.84 -25.51 1.52
CA PRO A 95 10.84 -25.43 2.59
C PRO A 95 11.58 -25.60 3.91
N VAL A 96 11.52 -24.60 4.77
CA VAL A 96 12.12 -24.64 6.12
C VAL A 96 11.16 -25.38 7.03
N ASP A 97 11.64 -26.41 7.74
CA ASP A 97 10.83 -27.15 8.72
C ASP A 97 10.20 -26.20 9.74
N GLY A 98 8.87 -26.21 9.83
CA GLY A 98 8.11 -25.36 10.74
C GLY A 98 7.81 -23.95 10.20
N GLN A 99 8.21 -23.60 8.98
CA GLN A 99 7.74 -22.39 8.27
C GLN A 99 6.62 -22.73 7.31
N GLU A 100 5.68 -21.78 7.16
CA GLU A 100 4.55 -21.93 6.27
C GLU A 100 5.01 -22.08 4.81
N HIS A 101 4.40 -23.02 4.12
CA HIS A 101 4.72 -23.29 2.72
C HIS A 101 4.24 -22.16 1.80
N VAL A 102 4.99 -21.91 0.72
CA VAL A 102 4.60 -20.95 -0.34
C VAL A 102 3.18 -21.20 -0.88
N HIS A 103 2.67 -22.39 -0.72
CA HIS A 103 1.32 -22.81 -1.14
C HIS A 103 0.24 -22.63 -0.06
N ALA A 104 0.60 -22.16 1.14
CA ALA A 104 -0.37 -21.93 2.22
C ALA A 104 -1.28 -20.72 1.97
N VAL A 105 -0.95 -19.90 0.99
CA VAL A 105 -1.67 -18.66 0.64
C VAL A 105 -2.01 -18.61 -0.84
N HIS A 106 -2.90 -17.68 -1.21
CA HIS A 106 -3.07 -17.21 -2.58
C HIS A 106 -2.15 -16.00 -2.80
N TRP A 107 -1.37 -16.03 -3.86
CA TRP A 107 -0.50 -14.93 -4.25
C TRP A 107 -1.19 -14.05 -5.29
N LEU A 108 -1.32 -12.76 -5.00
CA LEU A 108 -1.89 -11.76 -5.90
C LEU A 108 -0.85 -10.67 -6.18
N VAL A 109 -0.66 -10.30 -7.42
CA VAL A 109 0.19 -9.16 -7.80
C VAL A 109 -0.59 -8.16 -8.65
N VAL A 110 -0.44 -6.88 -8.33
CA VAL A 110 -1.07 -5.78 -9.08
C VAL A 110 0.02 -4.80 -9.51
N PRO A 111 0.44 -4.81 -10.78
CA PRO A 111 1.42 -3.85 -11.29
C PRO A 111 0.85 -2.42 -11.31
N ARG A 112 1.69 -1.44 -10.98
CA ARG A 112 1.28 -0.02 -10.93
C ARG A 112 0.87 0.55 -12.29
N HIS A 113 1.46 0.05 -13.37
CA HIS A 113 1.31 0.59 -14.72
C HIS A 113 0.71 -0.44 -15.67
N PRO A 114 -0.38 -0.11 -16.40
CA PRO A 114 -1.07 -1.05 -17.28
C PRO A 114 -0.19 -1.64 -18.39
N GLN A 115 0.76 -0.88 -18.89
CA GLN A 115 1.69 -1.32 -19.93
C GLN A 115 2.59 -2.48 -19.49
N ARG A 116 2.64 -2.78 -18.17
CA ARG A 116 3.43 -3.88 -17.62
C ARG A 116 2.63 -5.16 -17.36
N PHE A 117 1.32 -5.14 -17.56
CA PHE A 117 0.48 -6.30 -17.25
C PHE A 117 0.92 -7.57 -17.99
N ASP A 118 1.18 -7.46 -19.30
CA ASP A 118 1.60 -8.62 -20.10
C ASP A 118 3.05 -9.04 -19.81
N GLU A 119 3.94 -8.11 -19.53
CA GLU A 119 5.31 -8.39 -19.09
C GLU A 119 5.31 -9.21 -17.80
N VAL A 120 4.53 -8.77 -16.78
CA VAL A 120 4.42 -9.47 -15.50
C VAL A 120 3.75 -10.83 -15.66
N ALA A 121 2.72 -10.94 -16.51
CA ALA A 121 2.10 -12.21 -16.86
C ALA A 121 3.12 -13.21 -17.44
N GLN A 122 3.97 -12.77 -18.37
CA GLN A 122 5.03 -13.59 -18.94
C GLN A 122 6.10 -13.97 -17.90
N ALA A 123 6.48 -13.06 -17.02
CA ALA A 123 7.44 -13.33 -15.93
C ALA A 123 6.92 -14.42 -14.97
N ILE A 124 5.63 -14.38 -14.60
CA ILE A 124 4.99 -15.41 -13.78
C ILE A 124 5.03 -16.78 -14.47
N GLN A 125 4.57 -16.84 -15.73
CA GLN A 125 4.51 -18.09 -16.49
C GLN A 125 5.89 -18.68 -16.80
N SER A 126 6.90 -17.85 -17.08
CA SER A 126 8.27 -18.30 -17.37
C SER A 126 8.94 -18.96 -16.16
N ARG A 127 8.51 -18.64 -14.93
CA ARG A 127 8.96 -19.28 -13.69
C ARG A 127 8.11 -20.51 -13.29
N GLY A 128 7.24 -20.98 -14.19
CA GLY A 128 6.45 -22.21 -14.02
C GLY A 128 5.21 -22.05 -13.15
N TRP A 129 4.80 -20.83 -12.81
CA TRP A 129 3.54 -20.56 -12.16
C TRP A 129 2.38 -20.53 -13.16
N LYS A 130 1.22 -21.07 -12.76
CA LYS A 130 -0.04 -20.83 -13.48
C LYS A 130 -0.49 -19.40 -13.25
N LEU A 131 -1.25 -18.85 -14.18
CA LEU A 131 -1.73 -17.48 -14.14
C LEU A 131 -3.26 -17.44 -14.18
N SER A 132 -3.88 -16.62 -13.33
CA SER A 132 -5.29 -16.22 -13.39
C SER A 132 -5.36 -14.69 -13.45
N ARG A 133 -5.90 -14.16 -14.54
CA ARG A 133 -5.98 -12.70 -14.79
C ARG A 133 -7.30 -12.15 -14.30
N ARG A 134 -7.26 -11.00 -13.64
CA ARG A 134 -8.47 -10.29 -13.18
C ARG A 134 -9.42 -9.98 -14.33
N SER A 135 -8.91 -9.63 -15.49
CA SER A 135 -9.71 -9.35 -16.70
C SER A 135 -10.57 -10.51 -17.17
N GLU A 136 -10.26 -11.73 -16.73
CA GLU A 136 -10.96 -12.97 -17.08
C GLU A 136 -11.92 -13.44 -15.98
N TRP A 137 -11.90 -12.82 -14.78
CA TRP A 137 -12.75 -13.22 -13.66
C TRP A 137 -14.20 -12.78 -13.86
N ILE A 138 -15.14 -13.70 -13.71
CA ILE A 138 -16.58 -13.43 -13.78
C ILE A 138 -17.14 -13.27 -12.36
N ASP A 139 -17.05 -14.31 -11.53
CA ASP A 139 -17.56 -14.36 -10.17
C ASP A 139 -16.43 -14.52 -9.13
N GLY A 140 -15.28 -13.96 -9.39
CA GLY A 140 -14.07 -14.04 -8.58
C GLY A 140 -12.93 -14.75 -9.30
N PRO A 141 -11.79 -14.90 -8.61
CA PRO A 141 -10.66 -15.60 -9.18
C PRO A 141 -11.03 -17.05 -9.48
N ASP A 142 -10.70 -17.50 -10.68
CA ASP A 142 -10.78 -18.91 -11.03
C ASP A 142 -9.71 -19.70 -10.26
N GLN A 143 -9.94 -21.00 -10.08
CA GLN A 143 -8.94 -21.92 -9.54
C GLN A 143 -8.60 -21.71 -8.05
N ILE A 144 -9.64 -21.58 -7.21
CA ILE A 144 -9.50 -21.39 -5.76
C ILE A 144 -9.15 -22.70 -5.03
N GLY A 145 -9.35 -23.87 -5.66
CA GLY A 145 -9.21 -25.19 -5.03
C GLY A 145 -7.76 -25.64 -4.79
N GLU A 146 -7.57 -26.67 -3.96
CA GLU A 146 -6.26 -27.25 -3.60
C GLU A 146 -5.42 -27.69 -4.83
N ALA A 147 -6.05 -28.07 -5.93
CA ALA A 147 -5.36 -28.44 -7.18
C ALA A 147 -4.63 -27.27 -7.87
N ASN A 148 -4.82 -26.04 -7.39
CA ASN A 148 -4.33 -24.81 -8.00
C ASN A 148 -3.40 -24.02 -7.10
N VAL A 149 -2.67 -24.68 -6.23
CA VAL A 149 -1.69 -24.08 -5.30
C VAL A 149 -0.54 -23.33 -6.01
N ASP A 150 -0.24 -23.70 -7.26
CA ASP A 150 0.77 -23.05 -8.10
C ASP A 150 0.20 -21.91 -8.96
N THR A 151 -0.97 -21.34 -8.61
CA THR A 151 -1.57 -20.24 -9.37
C THR A 151 -1.29 -18.90 -8.73
N VAL A 152 -0.74 -17.97 -9.49
CA VAL A 152 -0.62 -16.56 -9.14
C VAL A 152 -1.76 -15.79 -9.79
N TRP A 153 -2.40 -14.94 -9.02
CA TRP A 153 -3.42 -14.01 -9.51
C TRP A 153 -2.77 -12.70 -9.96
N LEU A 154 -3.14 -12.23 -11.13
CA LEU A 154 -2.68 -10.96 -11.68
C LEU A 154 -3.84 -9.98 -11.75
N GLY A 155 -3.72 -8.89 -11.01
CA GLY A 155 -4.63 -7.76 -11.09
C GLY A 155 -4.28 -6.86 -12.26
N ASP A 156 -4.80 -7.17 -13.43
CA ASP A 156 -4.57 -6.47 -14.69
C ASP A 156 -5.71 -5.51 -15.04
N SER A 157 -6.22 -4.80 -14.05
CA SER A 157 -7.27 -3.79 -14.19
C SER A 157 -6.87 -2.47 -13.53
N MET A 158 -7.55 -1.39 -13.92
CA MET A 158 -7.34 -0.05 -13.37
C MET A 158 -8.51 0.38 -12.50
N GLY A 159 -8.20 1.14 -11.42
CA GLY A 159 -9.22 1.70 -10.54
C GLY A 159 -9.86 0.71 -9.55
N GLU A 160 -9.31 -0.50 -9.44
CA GLU A 160 -9.88 -1.56 -8.58
C GLU A 160 -9.03 -1.85 -7.32
N MET A 161 -8.15 -0.93 -6.87
CA MET A 161 -7.32 -1.19 -5.69
C MET A 161 -8.11 -1.51 -4.43
N SER A 162 -9.31 -0.91 -4.25
CA SER A 162 -10.19 -1.26 -3.12
C SER A 162 -10.68 -2.71 -3.18
N LEU A 163 -10.87 -3.29 -4.37
CA LEU A 163 -11.16 -4.72 -4.54
C LEU A 163 -9.96 -5.55 -4.08
N TYR A 164 -8.78 -5.25 -4.59
CA TYR A 164 -7.58 -6.03 -4.29
C TYR A 164 -7.18 -5.97 -2.82
N PHE A 165 -7.24 -4.78 -2.19
CA PHE A 165 -7.02 -4.66 -0.74
C PHE A 165 -8.13 -5.35 0.08
N GLY A 166 -9.38 -5.36 -0.41
CA GLY A 166 -10.47 -6.05 0.25
C GLY A 166 -10.40 -7.58 0.12
N LEU A 167 -9.68 -8.12 -0.88
CA LEU A 167 -9.40 -9.54 -1.02
C LEU A 167 -8.19 -10.00 -0.18
N ALA A 168 -7.27 -9.08 0.14
CA ALA A 168 -5.99 -9.40 0.73
C ALA A 168 -6.04 -9.37 2.27
N ASP A 169 -5.42 -10.37 2.89
CA ASP A 169 -5.20 -10.42 4.35
C ASP A 169 -3.95 -9.62 4.74
N VAL A 170 -2.99 -9.45 3.82
CA VAL A 170 -1.83 -8.57 3.97
C VAL A 170 -1.34 -8.07 2.60
N ALA A 171 -0.83 -6.85 2.56
CA ALA A 171 -0.26 -6.27 1.35
C ALA A 171 1.23 -5.96 1.50
N LEU A 172 2.05 -6.42 0.55
CA LEU A 172 3.41 -5.98 0.32
C LEU A 172 3.37 -4.69 -0.49
N LEU A 173 3.94 -3.60 0.02
CA LEU A 173 3.83 -2.27 -0.58
C LEU A 173 4.81 -2.08 -1.73
N GLY A 174 4.35 -2.09 -2.95
CA GLY A 174 5.17 -1.83 -4.13
C GLY A 174 5.84 -0.46 -4.11
N GLY A 175 6.93 -0.32 -4.84
CA GLY A 175 7.80 0.87 -4.85
C GLY A 175 8.63 1.06 -3.58
N SER A 176 8.50 0.18 -2.58
CA SER A 176 9.21 0.28 -1.31
C SER A 176 10.42 -0.66 -1.20
N PHE A 177 10.49 -1.70 -2.03
CA PHE A 177 11.60 -2.67 -2.05
C PHE A 177 12.72 -2.26 -3.00
N MET A 178 12.42 -1.37 -3.94
CA MET A 178 13.37 -0.64 -4.77
C MET A 178 13.39 0.83 -4.35
N SER A 179 14.45 1.59 -4.70
CA SER A 179 14.58 3.01 -4.31
C SER A 179 13.60 3.92 -5.07
N LEU A 180 12.29 3.60 -5.02
CA LEU A 180 11.22 4.28 -5.74
C LEU A 180 10.26 5.05 -4.82
N GLY A 181 10.45 4.96 -3.49
CA GLY A 181 9.79 5.82 -2.51
C GLY A 181 8.47 5.32 -1.96
N GLY A 182 8.05 4.09 -2.29
CA GLY A 182 6.81 3.49 -1.83
C GLY A 182 5.56 4.00 -2.56
N GLN A 183 4.51 3.20 -2.55
CA GLN A 183 3.17 3.55 -3.03
C GLN A 183 2.26 3.99 -1.87
N ASN A 184 0.99 4.25 -2.15
CA ASN A 184 0.03 4.75 -1.17
C ASN A 184 -0.44 3.65 -0.20
N LEU A 185 0.13 3.62 1.00
CA LEU A 185 -0.26 2.69 2.06
C LEU A 185 -1.60 3.05 2.72
N ILE A 186 -2.05 4.32 2.60
CA ILE A 186 -3.28 4.80 3.24
C ILE A 186 -4.52 4.09 2.67
N GLU A 187 -4.53 3.80 1.37
CA GLU A 187 -5.62 3.05 0.74
C GLU A 187 -5.74 1.63 1.31
N ALA A 188 -4.63 0.94 1.53
CA ALA A 188 -4.61 -0.39 2.12
C ALA A 188 -5.18 -0.36 3.54
N THR A 189 -4.65 0.52 4.40
CA THR A 189 -5.10 0.64 5.79
C THR A 189 -6.56 1.10 5.90
N ALA A 190 -7.04 1.90 4.96
CA ALA A 190 -8.45 2.30 4.89
C ALA A 190 -9.40 1.13 4.54
N CYS A 191 -8.88 0.11 3.85
CA CYS A 191 -9.59 -1.15 3.60
C CYS A 191 -9.45 -2.15 4.76
N GLY A 192 -8.69 -1.84 5.80
CA GLY A 192 -8.38 -2.76 6.90
C GLY A 192 -7.26 -3.75 6.55
N CYS A 193 -6.54 -3.56 5.43
CA CYS A 193 -5.47 -4.44 4.99
C CYS A 193 -4.12 -4.01 5.61
N PRO A 194 -3.48 -4.85 6.44
CA PRO A 194 -2.15 -4.61 6.99
C PRO A 194 -1.09 -4.48 5.90
N VAL A 195 -0.05 -3.69 6.15
CA VAL A 195 0.97 -3.40 5.15
C VAL A 195 2.35 -3.85 5.60
N ILE A 196 3.04 -4.60 4.77
CA ILE A 196 4.48 -4.86 4.89
C ILE A 196 5.19 -4.01 3.83
N MET A 197 6.14 -3.19 4.27
CA MET A 197 6.88 -2.28 3.39
C MET A 197 8.39 -2.48 3.51
N GLY A 198 9.09 -2.27 2.40
CA GLY A 198 10.54 -2.24 2.34
C GLY A 198 11.13 -0.95 2.92
N PRO A 199 12.45 -0.75 2.77
CA PRO A 199 13.17 0.37 3.38
C PRO A 199 12.89 1.74 2.71
N HIS A 200 12.32 1.75 1.50
CA HIS A 200 12.20 2.96 0.69
C HIS A 200 10.77 3.50 0.67
N THR A 201 10.41 4.36 1.64
CA THR A 201 9.05 4.94 1.77
C THR A 201 9.05 6.47 1.73
N PHE A 202 10.04 7.12 1.11
CA PHE A 202 10.24 8.56 1.17
C PHE A 202 9.13 9.41 0.52
N ASN A 203 8.31 8.84 -0.39
CA ASN A 203 7.13 9.53 -0.96
C ASN A 203 5.97 9.62 0.04
N PHE A 204 5.97 8.75 1.06
CA PHE A 204 4.94 8.63 2.09
C PHE A 204 5.58 8.52 3.49
N ALA A 205 6.75 9.13 3.70
CA ALA A 205 7.57 8.93 4.89
C ALA A 205 6.79 9.12 6.20
N GLU A 206 6.01 10.20 6.32
CA GLU A 206 5.19 10.46 7.49
C GLU A 206 4.13 9.37 7.70
N ALA A 207 3.36 9.07 6.67
CA ALA A 207 2.30 8.05 6.76
C ALA A 207 2.88 6.68 7.11
N ALA A 208 4.06 6.35 6.59
CA ALA A 208 4.78 5.11 6.91
C ALA A 208 5.19 5.06 8.38
N GLU A 209 5.79 6.12 8.93
CA GLU A 209 6.17 6.17 10.35
C GLU A 209 4.96 6.13 11.28
N LEU A 210 3.89 6.84 10.95
CA LEU A 210 2.64 6.82 11.72
C LEU A 210 1.96 5.44 11.69
N ALA A 211 2.01 4.74 10.54
CA ALA A 211 1.46 3.40 10.41
C ALA A 211 2.25 2.37 11.23
N LEU A 212 3.59 2.47 11.27
CA LEU A 212 4.45 1.65 12.13
C LEU A 212 4.12 1.86 13.62
N GLN A 213 3.98 3.12 14.06
CA GLN A 213 3.65 3.46 15.44
C GLN A 213 2.25 2.98 15.86
N ALA A 214 1.37 2.75 14.90
CA ALA A 214 0.00 2.31 15.12
C ALA A 214 -0.18 0.78 14.92
N ASP A 215 0.90 0.04 14.72
CA ASP A 215 0.90 -1.39 14.37
C ASP A 215 0.05 -1.73 13.12
N ALA A 216 -0.16 -0.74 12.26
CA ALA A 216 -0.88 -0.88 10.99
C ALA A 216 0.06 -1.28 9.82
N ALA A 217 1.37 -1.25 10.06
CA ALA A 217 2.39 -1.66 9.08
C ALA A 217 3.61 -2.27 9.76
N ILE A 218 4.35 -3.07 8.98
CA ILE A 218 5.64 -3.66 9.35
C ILE A 218 6.68 -3.20 8.32
N ARG A 219 7.88 -2.82 8.77
CA ARG A 219 9.01 -2.55 7.89
C ARG A 219 9.99 -3.69 7.90
N VAL A 220 10.44 -4.11 6.73
CA VAL A 220 11.41 -5.19 6.50
C VAL A 220 12.57 -4.69 5.65
N GLU A 221 13.65 -5.47 5.60
CA GLU A 221 14.87 -5.09 4.90
C GLU A 221 14.78 -5.33 3.39
N ASP A 222 14.12 -6.42 2.97
CA ASP A 222 14.04 -6.84 1.57
C ASP A 222 12.76 -7.62 1.24
N MET A 223 12.61 -8.02 -0.02
CA MET A 223 11.46 -8.75 -0.52
C MET A 223 11.38 -10.18 0.05
N ALA A 224 12.51 -10.84 0.28
CA ALA A 224 12.52 -12.20 0.83
C ALA A 224 11.99 -12.21 2.27
N GLN A 225 12.42 -11.24 3.08
CA GLN A 225 11.89 -11.03 4.42
C GLN A 225 10.40 -10.64 4.39
N ALA A 226 9.97 -9.82 3.39
CA ALA A 226 8.57 -9.44 3.26
C ALA A 226 7.67 -10.64 3.01
N VAL A 227 8.05 -11.52 2.09
CA VAL A 227 7.31 -12.75 1.78
C VAL A 227 7.23 -13.66 3.00
N THR A 228 8.34 -13.86 3.70
CA THR A 228 8.37 -14.69 4.92
C THR A 228 7.50 -14.08 6.03
N SER A 229 7.60 -12.76 6.26
CA SER A 229 6.79 -12.06 7.26
C SER A 229 5.31 -12.10 6.95
N ALA A 230 4.93 -12.02 5.66
CA ALA A 230 3.55 -12.13 5.22
C ALA A 230 2.98 -13.52 5.55
N LEU A 231 3.69 -14.59 5.23
CA LEU A 231 3.30 -15.96 5.57
C LEU A 231 3.13 -16.14 7.08
N GLN A 232 4.09 -15.67 7.88
CA GLN A 232 4.01 -15.73 9.34
C GLN A 232 2.79 -14.98 9.87
N LEU A 233 2.49 -13.79 9.32
CA LEU A 233 1.38 -12.98 9.77
C LEU A 233 0.04 -13.65 9.52
N VAL A 234 -0.17 -14.20 8.31
CA VAL A 234 -1.48 -14.73 7.91
C VAL A 234 -1.71 -16.19 8.28
N CYS A 235 -0.64 -16.99 8.51
CA CYS A 235 -0.77 -18.41 8.81
C CYS A 235 -0.55 -18.74 10.29
N SER A 236 0.26 -17.96 11.02
CA SER A 236 0.66 -18.25 12.40
C SER A 236 0.39 -17.10 13.38
N GLY A 237 -0.12 -15.99 12.90
CA GLY A 237 -0.33 -14.78 13.68
C GLY A 237 -1.40 -14.95 14.78
N PRO A 238 -1.14 -14.40 15.99
CA PRO A 238 -2.02 -14.60 17.13
C PRO A 238 -3.37 -13.89 17.02
N ASP A 239 -3.56 -12.94 16.12
CA ASP A 239 -4.80 -12.21 16.01
C ASP A 239 -4.86 -11.35 14.73
N GLU A 240 -5.31 -11.91 13.61
CA GLU A 240 -5.58 -11.15 12.38
C GLU A 240 -6.47 -9.93 12.64
N ASN A 241 -7.46 -10.05 13.52
CA ASN A 241 -8.37 -8.97 13.90
C ASN A 241 -7.64 -7.79 14.54
N SER A 242 -6.49 -8.01 15.19
CA SER A 242 -5.69 -6.96 15.81
C SER A 242 -5.11 -6.02 14.75
N TYR A 243 -4.50 -6.56 13.70
CA TYR A 243 -3.93 -5.74 12.62
C TYR A 243 -4.98 -5.02 11.80
N VAL A 244 -6.10 -5.68 11.48
CA VAL A 244 -7.25 -5.05 10.81
C VAL A 244 -7.77 -3.88 11.64
N SER A 245 -7.95 -4.09 12.95
CA SER A 245 -8.40 -3.05 13.87
C SER A 245 -7.42 -1.89 13.97
N ALA A 246 -6.10 -2.17 14.00
CA ALA A 246 -5.04 -1.16 13.99
C ALA A 246 -5.08 -0.31 12.71
N CYS A 247 -5.24 -0.93 11.54
CA CYS A 247 -5.36 -0.24 10.24
C CYS A 247 -6.56 0.71 10.21
N LEU A 248 -7.74 0.24 10.64
CA LEU A 248 -8.95 1.05 10.66
C LEU A 248 -8.84 2.19 11.68
N ALA A 249 -8.31 1.95 12.87
CA ALA A 249 -8.07 2.96 13.89
C ALA A 249 -7.05 4.01 13.43
N PHE A 250 -5.95 3.58 12.80
CA PHE A 250 -4.95 4.47 12.19
C PHE A 250 -5.58 5.40 11.16
N THR A 251 -6.35 4.84 10.23
CA THR A 251 -7.02 5.63 9.19
C THR A 251 -8.01 6.62 9.82
N GLN A 252 -8.84 6.17 10.77
CA GLN A 252 -9.85 7.02 11.42
C GLN A 252 -9.22 8.18 12.20
N LYS A 253 -8.12 7.94 12.91
CA LYS A 253 -7.38 8.95 13.70
C LYS A 253 -6.86 10.09 12.81
N ASN A 254 -6.46 9.81 11.58
CA ASN A 254 -5.81 10.77 10.70
C ASN A 254 -6.77 11.47 9.73
N LYS A 255 -8.08 11.12 9.73
CA LYS A 255 -9.11 11.74 8.88
C LYS A 255 -9.44 13.18 9.27
N GLY A 256 -10.16 13.87 8.38
CA GLY A 256 -10.73 15.21 8.60
C GLY A 256 -9.87 16.35 8.08
N ALA A 257 -8.73 16.07 7.43
CA ALA A 257 -7.86 17.09 6.86
C ALA A 257 -8.57 17.94 5.79
N THR A 258 -9.37 17.34 4.93
CA THR A 258 -10.15 18.04 3.90
C THR A 258 -11.13 19.03 4.53
N GLN A 259 -11.85 18.61 5.59
CA GLN A 259 -12.80 19.49 6.27
C GLN A 259 -12.10 20.65 6.95
N ARG A 260 -10.97 20.41 7.65
CA ARG A 260 -10.15 21.47 8.27
C ARG A 260 -9.64 22.45 7.22
N THR A 261 -9.10 21.93 6.11
CA THR A 261 -8.62 22.76 4.98
C THR A 261 -9.72 23.63 4.39
N VAL A 262 -10.90 23.05 4.11
CA VAL A 262 -12.06 23.83 3.59
C VAL A 262 -12.50 24.90 4.59
N GLN A 263 -12.55 24.61 5.88
CA GLN A 263 -12.90 25.58 6.91
C GLN A 263 -11.89 26.72 6.99
N ALA A 264 -10.59 26.39 6.94
CA ALA A 264 -9.51 27.36 6.99
C ALA A 264 -9.48 28.30 5.76
N LEU A 265 -9.91 27.80 4.58
CA LEU A 265 -9.96 28.57 3.35
C LEU A 265 -11.22 29.46 3.21
N LYS A 266 -12.31 29.18 3.95
CA LYS A 266 -13.57 29.95 3.84
C LYS A 266 -13.41 31.47 3.92
N PRO A 267 -12.60 32.05 4.84
CA PRO A 267 -12.42 33.49 4.94
C PRO A 267 -11.80 34.12 3.69
N TYR A 268 -11.09 33.36 2.89
CA TYR A 268 -10.39 33.80 1.68
C TYR A 268 -11.21 33.60 0.39
N LEU A 269 -12.37 32.95 0.49
CA LEU A 269 -13.27 32.66 -0.63
C LEU A 269 -14.54 33.51 -0.62
N GLN A 270 -14.69 34.39 0.39
CA GLN A 270 -15.81 35.32 0.51
C GLN A 270 -15.37 36.67 -0.05
N ASP A 271 -15.57 36.88 -1.36
CA ASP A 271 -15.68 38.18 -2.04
C ASP A 271 -17.12 38.43 -2.51
#